data_f4c0cdc35b0b895208805017a40160f3
#
_entry.id   f4c0cdc35b0b895208805017a40160f3
#
_cell.length_a   1.000
_cell.length_b   1.000
_cell.length_c   1.000
_cell.angle_alpha   90.00
_cell.angle_beta   90.00
_cell.angle_gamma   90.00
#
_symmetry.space_group_name_H-M   'P 1'
#
loop_
_entity.id
_entity.type
_entity.pdbx_description
1 polymer ?
#
loop_
_entity_poly.entity_id
_entity_poly.type
_entity_poly.pdbx_seq_one_letter_code
_entity_poly.pdbx_strand_id
1 'polypeptide(L)'
;MQLRKLLLPGLLSVTLLSGCSLFNSEEDVVKMSPLPTVENQFTPTTAWSTSVGSGIGNFYSNLHPALADNVVYAADRAGLVKALNADDGKEIWSVNLAEKDGWFSKDPALLSGGVTVSGGHVYIGTEKAQVYALNTSDGTVAWQTKVAGEALSRPVVSDGLVLIHTSNGQLQALNEADGAVKWTVNLDMPSLSLRRESAPATAFGAAVVGGDNGRVSAVL
;
A
#
# COMPACT_ATOMS: atom_id res chain seq x y z
N MET A 1 -43.72 -61.50 -28.95
CA MET A 1 -43.61 -60.37 -29.89
C MET A 1 -43.71 -59.04 -29.16
N GLN A 2 -42.82 -58.78 -28.21
CA GLN A 2 -42.82 -57.55 -27.37
C GLN A 2 -41.41 -56.95 -27.06
N LEU A 3 -40.33 -57.44 -27.71
CA LEU A 3 -38.96 -57.01 -27.37
C LEU A 3 -38.38 -55.92 -28.32
N ARG A 4 -39.16 -55.47 -29.31
CA ARG A 4 -38.63 -54.49 -30.32
C ARG A 4 -39.01 -53.01 -30.06
N LYS A 5 -39.81 -52.71 -29.01
CA LYS A 5 -40.25 -51.34 -28.77
C LYS A 5 -39.52 -50.61 -27.65
N LEU A 6 -38.55 -51.25 -26.96
CA LEU A 6 -37.82 -50.65 -25.84
C LEU A 6 -36.41 -50.17 -26.15
N LEU A 7 -35.90 -50.40 -27.39
CA LEU A 7 -34.55 -50.05 -27.80
C LEU A 7 -34.44 -48.70 -28.55
N LEU A 8 -35.55 -48.09 -28.95
CA LEU A 8 -35.50 -46.84 -29.71
C LEU A 8 -35.35 -45.55 -28.86
N PRO A 9 -35.88 -45.45 -27.62
CA PRO A 9 -35.69 -44.23 -26.85
C PRO A 9 -34.32 -44.14 -26.16
N GLY A 10 -33.60 -45.28 -26.05
CA GLY A 10 -32.26 -45.25 -25.40
C GLY A 10 -31.13 -44.74 -26.29
N LEU A 11 -31.32 -44.80 -27.63
CA LEU A 11 -30.25 -44.38 -28.57
C LEU A 11 -30.29 -42.83 -28.85
N LEU A 12 -31.42 -42.18 -28.57
CA LEU A 12 -31.56 -40.74 -28.83
C LEU A 12 -31.05 -39.84 -27.67
N SER A 13 -30.85 -40.42 -26.48
CA SER A 13 -30.36 -39.71 -25.31
C SER A 13 -28.84 -39.65 -25.20
N VAL A 14 -28.07 -40.38 -25.97
CA VAL A 14 -26.60 -40.41 -25.93
C VAL A 14 -25.96 -39.37 -26.84
N THR A 15 -26.71 -38.79 -27.79
CA THR A 15 -26.17 -37.83 -28.75
C THR A 15 -26.23 -36.37 -28.29
N LEU A 16 -26.82 -36.07 -27.12
CA LEU A 16 -26.96 -34.71 -26.61
C LEU A 16 -25.84 -34.28 -25.64
N LEU A 17 -24.88 -35.16 -25.31
CA LEU A 17 -23.79 -34.83 -24.39
C LEU A 17 -22.43 -34.50 -25.05
N SER A 18 -22.37 -34.47 -26.38
CA SER A 18 -21.10 -34.21 -27.10
C SER A 18 -20.96 -32.74 -27.56
N GLY A 19 -21.72 -31.80 -26.96
CA GLY A 19 -21.77 -30.41 -27.39
C GLY A 19 -20.79 -29.43 -26.71
N CYS A 20 -19.94 -29.85 -25.78
CA CYS A 20 -19.10 -28.92 -25.01
C CYS A 20 -17.66 -28.75 -25.48
N SER A 21 -17.25 -29.36 -26.59
CA SER A 21 -15.87 -29.23 -27.08
C SER A 21 -15.70 -28.38 -28.36
N LEU A 22 -16.77 -27.76 -28.86
CA LEU A 22 -16.72 -26.96 -30.10
C LEU A 22 -16.45 -25.45 -29.87
N PHE A 23 -16.28 -25.02 -28.62
CA PHE A 23 -15.91 -23.64 -28.27
C PHE A 23 -14.63 -23.58 -27.43
N ASN A 24 -13.64 -24.42 -27.74
CA ASN A 24 -12.28 -24.11 -27.37
C ASN A 24 -11.82 -23.00 -28.32
N SER A 25 -12.09 -21.76 -27.99
CA SER A 25 -11.21 -20.68 -28.40
C SER A 25 -9.86 -21.02 -27.78
N GLU A 26 -8.87 -21.36 -28.56
CA GLU A 26 -7.48 -21.29 -28.14
C GLU A 26 -7.30 -19.84 -27.65
N GLU A 27 -7.37 -19.63 -26.32
CA GLU A 27 -6.85 -18.40 -25.76
C GLU A 27 -5.39 -18.35 -26.25
N ASP A 28 -5.07 -17.30 -26.99
CA ASP A 28 -3.68 -16.97 -27.33
C ASP A 28 -2.93 -16.79 -26.01
N VAL A 29 -2.46 -17.91 -25.46
CA VAL A 29 -1.60 -17.88 -24.27
C VAL A 29 -0.34 -17.16 -24.73
N VAL A 30 -0.19 -15.90 -24.35
CA VAL A 30 0.99 -15.11 -24.61
C VAL A 30 2.18 -15.89 -24.06
N LYS A 31 2.89 -16.57 -24.96
CA LYS A 31 4.07 -17.34 -24.62
C LYS A 31 5.16 -16.37 -24.25
N MET A 32 5.34 -16.14 -22.96
CA MET A 32 6.41 -15.27 -22.48
C MET A 32 7.75 -15.80 -22.96
N SER A 33 8.55 -14.91 -23.54
CA SER A 33 9.93 -15.26 -23.90
C SER A 33 10.71 -15.68 -22.66
N PRO A 34 11.54 -16.72 -22.72
CA PRO A 34 12.39 -17.08 -21.60
C PRO A 34 13.29 -15.89 -21.25
N LEU A 35 13.45 -15.63 -19.95
CA LEU A 35 14.36 -14.60 -19.48
C LEU A 35 15.79 -14.93 -19.95
N PRO A 36 16.53 -13.92 -20.45
CA PRO A 36 17.93 -14.13 -20.80
C PRO A 36 18.73 -14.51 -19.55
N THR A 37 19.76 -15.32 -19.72
CA THR A 37 20.69 -15.64 -18.65
C THR A 37 21.43 -14.37 -18.23
N VAL A 38 21.31 -13.98 -16.97
CA VAL A 38 22.02 -12.83 -16.40
C VAL A 38 23.20 -13.35 -15.61
N GLU A 39 24.41 -12.91 -15.97
CA GLU A 39 25.58 -13.15 -15.15
C GLU A 39 25.59 -12.18 -13.99
N ASN A 40 25.57 -12.70 -12.75
CA ASN A 40 25.67 -11.87 -11.56
C ASN A 40 27.08 -11.29 -11.45
N GLN A 41 27.18 -9.97 -11.46
CA GLN A 41 28.45 -9.26 -11.28
C GLN A 41 28.88 -9.19 -9.82
N PHE A 42 27.96 -9.38 -8.88
CA PHE A 42 28.22 -9.43 -7.44
C PHE A 42 27.18 -10.27 -6.71
N THR A 43 27.53 -10.80 -5.56
CA THR A 43 26.60 -11.50 -4.67
C THR A 43 26.39 -10.64 -3.41
N PRO A 44 25.19 -10.07 -3.18
CA PRO A 44 24.93 -9.32 -1.97
C PRO A 44 24.97 -10.24 -0.74
N THR A 45 25.52 -9.73 0.36
CA THR A 45 25.53 -10.41 1.65
C THR A 45 24.69 -9.65 2.66
N THR A 46 24.02 -10.38 3.58
CA THR A 46 23.25 -9.77 4.65
C THR A 46 24.22 -9.21 5.70
N ALA A 47 24.20 -7.89 5.91
CA ALA A 47 25.00 -7.25 6.96
C ALA A 47 24.37 -7.48 8.35
N TRP A 48 23.07 -7.27 8.46
CA TRP A 48 22.28 -7.51 9.69
C TRP A 48 20.82 -7.77 9.36
N SER A 49 20.07 -8.27 10.35
CA SER A 49 18.62 -8.50 10.24
C SER A 49 17.96 -8.24 11.59
N THR A 50 16.82 -7.59 11.60
CA THR A 50 16.03 -7.32 12.80
C THR A 50 14.55 -7.38 12.51
N SER A 51 13.73 -7.51 13.57
CA SER A 51 12.28 -7.55 13.45
C SER A 51 11.64 -6.24 13.91
N VAL A 52 10.60 -5.82 13.20
CA VAL A 52 9.76 -4.68 13.58
C VAL A 52 8.35 -5.20 13.87
N GLY A 53 8.07 -5.39 15.15
CA GLY A 53 6.77 -5.87 15.62
C GLY A 53 6.28 -7.16 14.95
N SER A 54 5.01 -7.19 14.59
CA SER A 54 4.34 -8.31 13.89
C SER A 54 4.26 -8.12 12.36
N GLY A 55 4.88 -7.06 11.84
CA GLY A 55 4.82 -6.74 10.42
C GLY A 55 3.42 -6.31 9.95
N ILE A 56 3.08 -6.63 8.70
CA ILE A 56 1.80 -6.25 8.10
C ILE A 56 0.74 -7.35 8.12
N GLY A 57 1.12 -8.58 8.52
CA GLY A 57 0.23 -9.75 8.46
C GLY A 57 -0.21 -10.09 7.03
N ASN A 58 -1.46 -10.53 6.87
CA ASN A 58 -2.07 -10.86 5.58
C ASN A 58 -2.83 -9.66 4.95
N PHE A 59 -2.53 -8.44 5.39
CA PHE A 59 -3.19 -7.24 4.92
C PHE A 59 -2.37 -6.56 3.82
N TYR A 60 -3.07 -5.92 2.88
CA TYR A 60 -2.41 -5.02 1.94
C TYR A 60 -1.88 -3.80 2.69
N SER A 61 -0.64 -3.44 2.46
CA SER A 61 0.00 -2.27 3.06
C SER A 61 1.09 -1.73 2.14
N ASN A 62 1.25 -0.42 2.12
CA ASN A 62 2.37 0.28 1.49
C ASN A 62 3.49 0.61 2.47
N LEU A 63 3.49 0.01 3.65
CA LEU A 63 4.60 0.18 4.60
C LEU A 63 5.89 -0.40 4.02
N HIS A 64 6.92 0.43 3.97
CA HIS A 64 8.27 0.06 3.61
C HIS A 64 9.26 0.92 4.40
N PRO A 65 10.44 0.40 4.71
CA PRO A 65 11.44 1.18 5.43
C PRO A 65 11.88 2.42 4.66
N ALA A 66 12.26 3.47 5.38
CA ALA A 66 12.90 4.65 4.85
C ALA A 66 14.31 4.80 5.47
N LEU A 67 15.27 5.24 4.67
CA LEU A 67 16.63 5.53 5.10
C LEU A 67 16.89 7.03 4.98
N ALA A 68 17.32 7.64 6.06
CA ALA A 68 17.80 9.02 6.09
C ALA A 68 18.88 9.17 7.19
N ASP A 69 19.93 9.92 6.92
CA ASP A 69 20.98 10.26 7.89
C ASP A 69 21.56 9.05 8.63
N ASN A 70 21.82 7.96 7.91
CA ASN A 70 22.30 6.68 8.44
C ASN A 70 21.34 6.00 9.45
N VAL A 71 20.04 6.35 9.41
CA VAL A 71 18.99 5.76 10.25
C VAL A 71 17.93 5.12 9.36
N VAL A 72 17.59 3.86 9.65
CA VAL A 72 16.49 3.14 9.02
C VAL A 72 15.26 3.28 9.90
N TYR A 73 14.19 3.86 9.34
CA TYR A 73 12.88 3.97 9.98
C TYR A 73 11.96 2.91 9.41
N ALA A 74 11.37 2.13 10.29
CA ALA A 74 10.46 1.06 9.89
C ALA A 74 9.27 0.96 10.85
N ALA A 75 8.13 0.49 10.34
CA ALA A 75 6.90 0.39 11.11
C ALA A 75 6.20 -0.95 10.87
N ASP A 76 5.40 -1.37 11.84
CA ASP A 76 4.43 -2.45 11.68
C ASP A 76 2.99 -1.89 11.60
N ARG A 77 2.08 -2.70 11.09
CA ARG A 77 0.67 -2.31 10.96
C ARG A 77 -0.01 -2.05 12.31
N ALA A 78 0.41 -2.72 13.38
CA ALA A 78 -0.20 -2.59 14.70
C ALA A 78 0.08 -1.23 15.36
N GLY A 79 1.17 -0.55 14.96
CA GLY A 79 1.50 0.78 15.46
C GLY A 79 2.92 0.95 15.97
N LEU A 80 3.74 -0.11 15.98
CA LEU A 80 5.14 0.01 16.37
C LEU A 80 5.94 0.72 15.26
N VAL A 81 6.67 1.74 15.64
CA VAL A 81 7.63 2.45 14.77
C VAL A 81 9.00 2.39 15.44
N LYS A 82 10.03 2.09 14.67
CA LYS A 82 11.41 2.01 15.12
C LYS A 82 12.34 2.85 14.25
N ALA A 83 13.32 3.46 14.90
CA ALA A 83 14.54 3.97 14.27
C ALA A 83 15.71 3.06 14.61
N LEU A 84 16.44 2.65 13.61
CA LEU A 84 17.53 1.69 13.71
C LEU A 84 18.79 2.29 13.08
N ASN A 85 19.94 2.06 13.68
CA ASN A 85 21.21 2.42 13.05
C ASN A 85 21.40 1.59 11.77
N ALA A 86 21.73 2.24 10.66
CA ALA A 86 21.84 1.59 9.37
C ALA A 86 23.05 0.65 9.27
N ASP A 87 24.11 0.86 10.05
CA ASP A 87 25.32 0.06 9.99
C ASP A 87 25.19 -1.29 10.69
N ASP A 88 24.50 -1.32 11.84
CA ASP A 88 24.44 -2.50 12.72
C ASP A 88 23.02 -2.95 13.14
N GLY A 89 21.99 -2.22 12.72
CA GLY A 89 20.58 -2.54 13.02
C GLY A 89 20.16 -2.32 14.48
N LYS A 90 21.00 -1.69 15.31
CA LYS A 90 20.64 -1.40 16.70
C LYS A 90 19.54 -0.37 16.78
N GLU A 91 18.60 -0.60 17.72
CA GLU A 91 17.50 0.33 17.99
C GLU A 91 18.04 1.63 18.58
N ILE A 92 17.67 2.76 17.96
CA ILE A 92 17.93 4.10 18.46
C ILE A 92 16.75 4.53 19.33
N TRP A 93 15.54 4.38 18.82
CA TRP A 93 14.29 4.58 19.56
C TRP A 93 13.16 3.70 19.00
N SER A 94 12.13 3.51 19.81
CA SER A 94 10.87 2.89 19.37
C SER A 94 9.68 3.54 20.05
N VAL A 95 8.57 3.66 19.33
CA VAL A 95 7.30 4.19 19.81
C VAL A 95 6.16 3.31 19.32
N ASN A 96 5.11 3.20 20.12
CA ASN A 96 3.90 2.47 19.75
C ASN A 96 2.71 3.44 19.69
N LEU A 97 2.16 3.63 18.51
CA LEU A 97 1.04 4.53 18.22
C LEU A 97 -0.33 3.86 18.45
N ALA A 98 -0.37 2.58 18.86
CA ALA A 98 -1.61 1.92 19.22
C ALA A 98 -2.23 2.57 20.46
N GLU A 99 -3.51 2.89 20.39
CA GLU A 99 -4.25 3.48 21.50
C GLU A 99 -4.58 2.43 22.56
N LYS A 100 -4.69 2.83 23.82
CA LYS A 100 -5.17 1.96 24.88
C LYS A 100 -6.68 1.82 24.75
N ASP A 101 -7.16 0.59 24.60
CA ASP A 101 -8.57 0.26 24.58
C ASP A 101 -8.90 -0.61 25.83
N GLY A 102 -9.36 0.07 26.89
CA GLY A 102 -9.60 -0.57 28.16
C GLY A 102 -8.32 -0.95 28.93
N TRP A 103 -8.48 -1.87 29.91
CA TRP A 103 -7.39 -2.25 30.82
C TRP A 103 -6.37 -3.22 30.19
N PHE A 104 -6.80 -4.10 29.30
CA PHE A 104 -5.99 -5.21 28.78
C PHE A 104 -5.82 -5.24 27.27
N SER A 105 -6.48 -4.34 26.53
CA SER A 105 -6.42 -4.31 25.07
C SER A 105 -5.80 -3.03 24.54
N LYS A 106 -5.22 -3.13 23.34
CA LYS A 106 -4.77 -1.97 22.56
C LYS A 106 -5.54 -1.98 21.24
N ASP A 107 -6.05 -0.82 20.88
CA ASP A 107 -6.60 -0.59 19.55
C ASP A 107 -5.45 -0.28 18.57
N PRO A 108 -5.14 -1.17 17.58
CA PRO A 108 -3.99 -1.00 16.71
C PRO A 108 -4.14 0.29 15.88
N ALA A 109 -3.02 0.96 15.63
CA ALA A 109 -3.01 2.20 14.85
C ALA A 109 -3.33 1.99 13.37
N LEU A 110 -3.22 0.75 12.87
CA LEU A 110 -3.44 0.36 11.47
C LEU A 110 -2.58 1.18 10.49
N LEU A 111 -1.28 1.26 10.76
CA LEU A 111 -0.33 1.93 9.90
C LEU A 111 -0.28 1.22 8.55
N SER A 112 -0.35 1.97 7.46
CA SER A 112 -0.42 1.39 6.11
C SER A 112 0.24 2.24 5.03
N GLY A 113 0.21 3.56 5.13
CA GLY A 113 0.78 4.50 4.16
C GLY A 113 2.24 4.77 4.44
N GLY A 114 3.16 4.13 3.74
CA GLY A 114 4.63 4.28 3.67
C GLY A 114 5.33 4.58 4.97
N VAL A 115 6.63 4.72 4.95
CA VAL A 115 7.35 5.61 5.86
C VAL A 115 8.06 6.63 5.00
N THR A 116 7.84 7.91 5.27
CA THR A 116 8.53 9.02 4.59
C THR A 116 9.30 9.82 5.62
N VAL A 117 10.54 10.15 5.33
CA VAL A 117 11.38 10.99 6.20
C VAL A 117 11.73 12.27 5.47
N SER A 118 11.44 13.40 6.09
CA SER A 118 11.76 14.75 5.57
C SER A 118 11.69 15.77 6.70
N GLY A 119 12.49 16.83 6.62
CA GLY A 119 12.39 17.99 7.52
C GLY A 119 12.51 17.67 9.02
N GLY A 120 13.22 16.60 9.40
CA GLY A 120 13.32 16.17 10.81
C GLY A 120 12.11 15.37 11.31
N HIS A 121 11.21 14.97 10.41
CA HIS A 121 10.01 14.18 10.76
C HIS A 121 9.91 12.88 9.97
N VAL A 122 9.22 11.92 10.59
CA VAL A 122 8.79 10.65 10.02
C VAL A 122 7.28 10.70 9.81
N TYR A 123 6.81 10.61 8.56
CA TYR A 123 5.40 10.67 8.21
C TYR A 123 4.85 9.29 7.91
N ILE A 124 3.68 8.96 8.47
CA ILE A 124 3.03 7.66 8.31
C ILE A 124 1.51 7.86 8.21
N GLY A 125 0.90 7.27 7.18
CA GLY A 125 -0.56 7.22 7.01
C GLY A 125 -1.18 5.97 7.62
N THR A 126 -2.47 6.04 7.94
CA THR A 126 -3.22 4.94 8.58
C THR A 126 -4.49 4.60 7.83
N GLU A 127 -4.99 3.37 8.02
CA GLU A 127 -6.31 2.92 7.57
C GLU A 127 -7.45 3.58 8.39
N LYS A 128 -7.13 4.24 9.51
CA LYS A 128 -8.07 5.01 10.33
C LYS A 128 -8.22 6.47 9.88
N ALA A 129 -7.80 6.79 8.65
CA ALA A 129 -7.85 8.15 8.11
C ALA A 129 -7.08 9.16 8.97
N GLN A 130 -5.89 8.79 9.41
CA GLN A 130 -4.99 9.64 10.17
C GLN A 130 -3.61 9.67 9.53
N VAL A 131 -2.91 10.78 9.71
CA VAL A 131 -1.49 10.95 9.36
C VAL A 131 -0.76 11.38 10.60
N TYR A 132 0.33 10.70 10.91
CA TYR A 132 1.25 11.05 12.00
C TYR A 132 2.52 11.67 11.44
N ALA A 133 3.03 12.69 12.13
CA ALA A 133 4.41 13.12 12.03
C ALA A 133 5.10 12.87 13.36
N LEU A 134 6.20 12.12 13.32
CA LEU A 134 7.02 11.83 14.49
C LEU A 134 8.35 12.55 14.36
N ASN A 135 8.91 13.03 15.45
CA ASN A 135 10.26 13.60 15.47
C ASN A 135 11.31 12.49 15.17
N THR A 136 12.24 12.74 14.25
CA THR A 136 13.29 11.77 13.91
C THR A 136 14.24 11.52 15.07
N SER A 137 14.39 12.47 16.00
CA SER A 137 15.31 12.40 17.12
C SER A 137 14.94 11.40 18.21
N ASP A 138 13.62 11.25 18.49
CA ASP A 138 13.14 10.48 19.65
C ASP A 138 11.83 9.72 19.41
N GLY A 139 11.21 9.86 18.21
CA GLY A 139 9.95 9.21 17.86
C GLY A 139 8.70 9.81 18.52
N THR A 140 8.81 10.94 19.25
CA THR A 140 7.63 11.59 19.80
C THR A 140 6.73 12.16 18.71
N VAL A 141 5.41 12.13 18.94
CA VAL A 141 4.42 12.67 17.99
C VAL A 141 4.54 14.20 17.97
N ALA A 142 4.97 14.75 16.83
CA ALA A 142 4.98 16.20 16.60
C ALA A 142 3.56 16.70 16.34
N TRP A 143 2.82 16.01 15.45
CA TRP A 143 1.42 16.25 15.18
C TRP A 143 0.73 14.99 14.63
N GLN A 144 -0.61 14.99 14.72
CA GLN A 144 -1.50 13.98 14.19
C GLN A 144 -2.69 14.68 13.56
N THR A 145 -3.04 14.34 12.33
CA THR A 145 -4.13 14.97 11.60
C THR A 145 -5.08 13.93 11.02
N LYS A 146 -6.39 14.17 11.19
CA LYS A 146 -7.42 13.39 10.51
C LYS A 146 -7.56 13.88 9.08
N VAL A 147 -7.51 12.92 8.14
CA VAL A 147 -7.67 13.14 6.70
C VAL A 147 -9.01 12.61 6.20
N ALA A 148 -9.34 12.87 4.94
CA ALA A 148 -10.68 12.61 4.40
C ALA A 148 -11.03 11.14 4.21
N GLY A 149 -10.02 10.28 4.08
CA GLY A 149 -10.16 8.84 3.88
C GLY A 149 -8.92 8.12 4.35
N GLU A 150 -8.87 6.79 4.18
CA GLU A 150 -7.69 6.00 4.55
C GLU A 150 -6.45 6.56 3.84
N ALA A 151 -5.38 6.79 4.58
CA ALA A 151 -4.10 7.27 4.06
C ALA A 151 -3.18 6.08 3.75
N LEU A 152 -3.46 5.38 2.65
CA LEU A 152 -2.75 4.17 2.26
C LEU A 152 -1.56 4.45 1.36
N SER A 153 -1.56 5.57 0.64
CA SER A 153 -0.43 6.00 -0.16
C SER A 153 0.71 6.50 0.73
N ARG A 154 1.94 6.40 0.22
CA ARG A 154 3.09 7.00 0.90
C ARG A 154 2.94 8.52 0.92
N PRO A 155 3.02 9.19 2.08
CA PRO A 155 3.10 10.64 2.16
C PRO A 155 4.27 11.18 1.34
N VAL A 156 4.08 12.31 0.68
CA VAL A 156 5.15 12.99 -0.09
C VAL A 156 5.31 14.40 0.42
N VAL A 157 6.54 14.79 0.73
CA VAL A 157 6.84 16.14 1.23
C VAL A 157 7.44 16.99 0.12
N SER A 158 6.86 18.15 -0.09
CA SER A 158 7.34 19.16 -1.04
C SER A 158 6.90 20.55 -0.62
N ASP A 159 7.81 21.50 -0.69
CA ASP A 159 7.54 22.93 -0.49
C ASP A 159 6.80 23.25 0.83
N GLY A 160 7.19 22.57 1.93
CA GLY A 160 6.58 22.74 3.25
C GLY A 160 5.18 22.14 3.39
N LEU A 161 4.79 21.27 2.45
CA LEU A 161 3.52 20.55 2.44
C LEU A 161 3.77 19.04 2.51
N VAL A 162 2.89 18.34 3.22
CA VAL A 162 2.78 16.87 3.22
C VAL A 162 1.56 16.50 2.38
N LEU A 163 1.79 15.88 1.24
CA LEU A 163 0.76 15.49 0.27
C LEU A 163 0.30 14.07 0.56
N ILE A 164 -1.01 13.89 0.70
CA ILE A 164 -1.66 12.62 1.00
C ILE A 164 -2.74 12.33 -0.06
N HIS A 165 -2.62 11.23 -0.77
CA HIS A 165 -3.68 10.71 -1.61
C HIS A 165 -4.48 9.67 -0.82
N THR A 166 -5.77 9.90 -0.63
CA THR A 166 -6.65 9.11 0.24
C THR A 166 -7.56 8.18 -0.56
N SER A 167 -8.01 7.10 0.07
CA SER A 167 -8.82 6.04 -0.54
C SER A 167 -10.18 6.48 -1.09
N ASN A 168 -10.65 7.67 -0.71
CA ASN A 168 -11.87 8.27 -1.26
C ASN A 168 -11.61 9.22 -2.45
N GLY A 169 -10.40 9.16 -3.06
CA GLY A 169 -10.04 9.94 -4.23
C GLY A 169 -9.75 11.40 -3.94
N GLN A 170 -9.29 11.74 -2.75
CA GLN A 170 -8.89 13.09 -2.45
C GLN A 170 -7.36 13.21 -2.35
N LEU A 171 -6.82 14.26 -2.96
CA LEU A 171 -5.47 14.72 -2.70
C LEU A 171 -5.55 15.85 -1.69
N GLN A 172 -4.94 15.66 -0.52
CA GLN A 172 -4.88 16.66 0.54
C GLN A 172 -3.43 17.10 0.76
N ALA A 173 -3.24 18.40 0.98
CA ALA A 173 -1.99 18.95 1.45
C ALA A 173 -2.12 19.41 2.90
N LEU A 174 -1.24 18.90 3.73
CA LEU A 174 -1.10 19.31 5.13
C LEU A 174 0.13 20.20 5.25
N ASN A 175 0.09 21.17 6.14
CA ASN A 175 1.26 21.95 6.51
C ASN A 175 2.29 21.03 7.20
N GLU A 176 3.52 21.07 6.76
CA GLU A 176 4.60 20.23 7.28
C GLU A 176 4.86 20.49 8.78
N ALA A 177 4.74 21.73 9.24
CA ALA A 177 5.10 22.12 10.61
C ALA A 177 4.06 21.72 11.68
N ASP A 178 2.76 21.76 11.34
CA ASP A 178 1.66 21.59 12.32
C ASP A 178 0.56 20.62 11.88
N GLY A 179 0.66 20.04 10.68
CA GLY A 179 -0.32 19.11 10.14
C GLY A 179 -1.66 19.75 9.72
N ALA A 180 -1.80 21.07 9.76
CA ALA A 180 -3.05 21.74 9.37
C ALA A 180 -3.36 21.52 7.88
N VAL A 181 -4.60 21.16 7.56
CA VAL A 181 -5.04 21.01 6.15
C VAL A 181 -4.98 22.36 5.46
N LYS A 182 -4.17 22.47 4.41
CA LYS A 182 -4.04 23.69 3.60
C LYS A 182 -5.03 23.71 2.43
N TRP A 183 -5.15 22.59 1.73
CA TRP A 183 -6.10 22.44 0.64
C TRP A 183 -6.47 20.95 0.42
N THR A 184 -7.58 20.76 -0.25
CA THR A 184 -8.09 19.45 -0.64
C THR A 184 -8.62 19.54 -2.07
N VAL A 185 -8.23 18.58 -2.91
CA VAL A 185 -8.72 18.43 -4.28
C VAL A 185 -9.39 17.08 -4.42
N ASN A 186 -10.62 17.07 -4.96
CA ASN A 186 -11.30 15.83 -5.33
C ASN A 186 -10.81 15.38 -6.69
N LEU A 187 -10.33 14.15 -6.77
CA LEU A 187 -9.97 13.48 -8.02
C LEU A 187 -11.15 12.64 -8.50
N ASP A 188 -11.29 12.52 -9.82
CA ASP A 188 -12.29 11.64 -10.40
C ASP A 188 -11.98 10.18 -10.03
N MET A 189 -12.93 9.53 -9.36
CA MET A 189 -12.84 8.11 -8.99
C MET A 189 -13.90 7.30 -9.74
N PRO A 190 -13.58 6.09 -10.20
CA PRO A 190 -14.60 5.16 -10.68
C PRO A 190 -15.48 4.72 -9.49
N SER A 191 -16.71 4.31 -9.78
CA SER A 191 -17.67 3.84 -8.78
C SER A 191 -17.18 2.56 -8.04
N LEU A 192 -16.24 1.85 -8.61
CA LEU A 192 -15.57 0.70 -8.03
C LEU A 192 -14.06 0.83 -8.30
N SER A 193 -13.26 0.88 -7.25
CA SER A 193 -11.81 0.93 -7.31
C SER A 193 -11.18 -0.15 -6.42
N LEU A 194 -9.96 -0.51 -6.73
CA LEU A 194 -9.15 -1.34 -5.83
C LEU A 194 -8.63 -0.46 -4.69
N ARG A 195 -8.46 -1.05 -3.52
CA ARG A 195 -7.88 -0.37 -2.35
C ARG A 195 -6.37 -0.19 -2.52
N ARG A 196 -6.00 0.74 -3.41
CA ARG A 196 -4.61 0.92 -3.83
C ARG A 196 -4.40 2.30 -4.45
N GLU A 197 -4.02 3.29 -3.64
CA GLU A 197 -3.78 4.66 -4.10
C GLU A 197 -2.30 4.83 -4.49
N SER A 198 -2.07 5.53 -5.61
CA SER A 198 -0.74 5.95 -6.02
C SER A 198 -0.20 7.03 -5.08
N ALA A 199 1.07 6.95 -4.72
CA ALA A 199 1.73 8.08 -4.06
C ALA A 199 1.82 9.26 -5.03
N PRO A 200 1.60 10.50 -4.57
CA PRO A 200 1.86 11.69 -5.38
C PRO A 200 3.33 11.74 -5.81
N ALA A 201 3.57 12.31 -6.99
CA ALA A 201 4.89 12.74 -7.42
C ALA A 201 4.91 14.26 -7.53
N THR A 202 6.00 14.91 -7.17
CA THR A 202 6.09 16.37 -7.20
C THR A 202 7.19 16.82 -8.15
N ALA A 203 6.88 17.81 -8.98
CA ALA A 203 7.81 18.48 -9.86
C ALA A 203 7.31 19.88 -10.20
N PHE A 204 8.20 20.86 -10.26
CA PHE A 204 7.91 22.24 -10.71
C PHE A 204 6.71 22.91 -10.03
N GLY A 205 6.54 22.66 -8.71
CA GLY A 205 5.42 23.20 -7.93
C GLY A 205 4.08 22.50 -8.18
N ALA A 206 4.05 21.41 -8.96
CA ALA A 206 2.87 20.59 -9.18
C ALA A 206 2.93 19.28 -8.41
N ALA A 207 1.78 18.81 -7.94
CA ALA A 207 1.57 17.45 -7.47
C ALA A 207 0.89 16.63 -8.57
N VAL A 208 1.49 15.52 -8.98
CA VAL A 208 1.00 14.63 -10.03
C VAL A 208 0.55 13.32 -9.41
N VAL A 209 -0.67 12.88 -9.72
CA VAL A 209 -1.30 11.69 -9.14
C VAL A 209 -1.91 10.82 -10.23
N GLY A 210 -1.66 9.52 -10.19
CA GLY A 210 -2.37 8.53 -11.02
C GLY A 210 -3.69 8.13 -10.37
N GLY A 211 -4.77 8.14 -11.11
CA GLY A 211 -6.10 7.72 -10.65
C GLY A 211 -6.51 6.36 -11.19
N ASP A 212 -7.39 5.66 -10.47
CA ASP A 212 -7.92 4.34 -10.84
C ASP A 212 -8.78 4.36 -12.11
N ASN A 213 -9.19 5.55 -12.57
CA ASN A 213 -9.85 5.78 -13.85
C ASN A 213 -8.91 5.80 -15.06
N GLY A 214 -7.61 5.48 -14.86
CA GLY A 214 -6.59 5.52 -15.89
C GLY A 214 -6.12 6.92 -16.27
N ARG A 215 -6.48 7.95 -15.50
CA ARG A 215 -6.05 9.35 -15.72
C ARG A 215 -4.87 9.71 -14.82
N VAL A 216 -4.09 10.65 -15.29
CA VAL A 216 -3.07 11.36 -14.51
C VAL A 216 -3.57 12.78 -14.30
N SER A 217 -3.63 13.20 -13.04
CA SER A 217 -4.03 14.56 -12.64
C SER A 217 -2.84 15.33 -12.12
N ALA A 218 -2.69 16.59 -12.57
CA ALA A 218 -1.70 17.51 -12.02
C ALA A 218 -2.43 18.64 -11.29
N VAL A 219 -2.00 18.92 -10.07
CA VAL A 219 -2.52 19.98 -9.19
C VAL A 219 -1.40 20.97 -8.95
N LEU A 220 -1.67 22.25 -9.24
CA LEU A 220 -0.74 23.38 -9.10
C LEU A 220 -1.02 24.18 -7.84
#